data_12de7a003aa6b2f6cfda34c2bf65751c
#
_entry.id   12de7a003aa6b2f6cfda34c2bf65751c
#
_cell.length_a   1.000
_cell.length_b   1.000
_cell.length_c   1.000
_cell.angle_alpha   90.00
_cell.angle_beta   90.00
_cell.angle_gamma   90.00
#
_symmetry.space_group_name_H-M   'P 1'
#
loop_
_entity.id
_entity.type
_entity.pdbx_description
1 polymer ?
#
loop_
_entity_poly.entity_id
_entity_poly.type
_entity_poly.pdbx_seq_one_letter_code
_entity_poly.pdbx_strand_id
1 'polypeptide(L)'
;MNWQLLARANTHPLRISILEVLAIDDGRTLSPNELSQELRTPLSNVNYHVVQLLNSGLVELAGEHPVRGATEHFYRLPALSPAEA
;
A
#
# COMPACT_ATOMS: atom_id res chain seq x y z
N MET A 1 -0.01 -14.18 -1.75
CA MET A 1 0.63 -13.04 -2.44
C MET A 1 0.83 -13.36 -3.91
N ASN A 2 0.48 -12.44 -4.78
CA ASN A 2 0.67 -12.61 -6.21
C ASN A 2 2.12 -12.25 -6.59
N TRP A 3 2.89 -13.25 -7.03
CA TRP A 3 4.31 -13.07 -7.35
C TRP A 3 4.54 -12.13 -8.54
N GLN A 4 3.59 -12.05 -9.47
CA GLN A 4 3.70 -11.13 -10.59
C GLN A 4 3.61 -9.67 -10.12
N LEU A 5 2.77 -9.39 -9.13
CA LEU A 5 2.68 -8.06 -8.55
C LEU A 5 3.98 -7.71 -7.83
N LEU A 6 4.55 -8.65 -7.08
CA LEU A 6 5.85 -8.43 -6.42
C LEU A 6 6.95 -8.18 -7.43
N ALA A 7 6.98 -8.94 -8.52
CA ALA A 7 7.98 -8.75 -9.55
C ALA A 7 7.88 -7.37 -10.20
N ARG A 8 6.68 -6.84 -10.36
CA ARG A 8 6.46 -5.50 -10.91
C ARG A 8 6.87 -4.39 -9.94
N ALA A 9 6.83 -4.67 -8.64
CA ALA A 9 7.14 -3.70 -7.58
C ALA A 9 8.59 -3.81 -7.09
N ASN A 10 9.35 -4.78 -7.54
CA ASN A 10 10.62 -5.19 -6.94
C ASN A 10 11.77 -4.21 -7.15
N THR A 11 11.52 -3.05 -7.71
CA THR A 11 12.57 -2.05 -7.95
C THR A 11 13.05 -1.38 -6.66
N HIS A 12 12.34 -1.59 -5.54
CA HIS A 12 12.73 -1.00 -4.27
C HIS A 12 12.23 -1.86 -3.10
N PRO A 13 13.12 -2.21 -2.14
CA PRO A 13 12.73 -3.06 -1.01
C PRO A 13 11.56 -2.51 -0.18
N LEU A 14 11.47 -1.19 -0.03
CA LEU A 14 10.38 -0.59 0.73
C LEU A 14 9.01 -0.85 0.08
N ARG A 15 8.94 -0.86 -1.26
CA ARG A 15 7.70 -1.18 -1.96
C ARG A 15 7.24 -2.60 -1.66
N ILE A 16 8.19 -3.54 -1.65
CA ILE A 16 7.89 -4.93 -1.30
C ILE A 16 7.38 -5.02 0.12
N SER A 17 8.04 -4.34 1.06
CA SER A 17 7.62 -4.33 2.46
C SER A 17 6.22 -3.75 2.65
N ILE A 18 5.89 -2.68 1.93
CA ILE A 18 4.54 -2.10 1.98
C ILE A 18 3.50 -3.12 1.50
N LEU A 19 3.76 -3.78 0.38
CA LEU A 19 2.84 -4.79 -0.16
C LEU A 19 2.68 -5.97 0.78
N GLU A 20 3.78 -6.42 1.41
CA GLU A 20 3.73 -7.52 2.37
C GLU A 20 2.88 -7.17 3.58
N VAL A 21 3.04 -5.95 4.13
CA VAL A 21 2.24 -5.52 5.28
C VAL A 21 0.76 -5.44 4.90
N LEU A 22 0.45 -4.91 3.73
CA LEU A 22 -0.94 -4.81 3.27
C LEU A 22 -1.57 -6.18 2.97
N ALA A 23 -0.75 -7.22 2.77
CA ALA A 23 -1.22 -8.56 2.49
C ALA A 23 -1.53 -9.39 3.73
N ILE A 24 -1.14 -8.93 4.92
CA ILE A 24 -1.34 -9.66 6.16
C ILE A 24 -2.85 -9.87 6.41
N ASP A 25 -3.21 -11.06 6.94
CA ASP A 25 -4.59 -11.41 7.29
C ASP A 25 -5.58 -11.23 6.12
N ASP A 26 -5.17 -11.68 4.93
CA ASP A 26 -5.97 -11.61 3.70
C ASP A 26 -6.22 -10.19 3.20
N GLY A 27 -5.50 -9.24 3.74
CA GLY A 27 -5.55 -7.86 3.29
C GLY A 27 -5.88 -6.88 4.40
N ARG A 28 -5.07 -5.84 4.49
CA ARG A 28 -5.25 -4.76 5.46
C ARG A 28 -5.44 -3.45 4.72
N THR A 29 -6.18 -2.55 5.34
CA THR A 29 -6.37 -1.18 4.85
C THR A 29 -5.62 -0.24 5.78
N LEU A 30 -4.58 0.41 5.28
CA LEU A 30 -3.71 1.25 6.09
C LEU A 30 -3.41 2.58 5.39
N SER A 31 -3.22 3.62 6.21
CA SER A 31 -2.72 4.90 5.74
C SER A 31 -1.20 4.89 5.64
N PRO A 32 -0.59 5.83 4.88
CA PRO A 32 0.86 5.97 4.88
C PRO A 32 1.43 6.20 6.28
N ASN A 33 0.71 6.91 7.14
CA ASN A 33 1.14 7.16 8.50
C ASN A 33 1.21 5.86 9.31
N GLU A 34 0.20 5.01 9.18
CA GLU A 34 0.19 3.70 9.82
C GLU A 34 1.31 2.80 9.28
N LEU A 35 1.51 2.81 7.97
CA LEU A 35 2.61 2.07 7.34
C LEU A 35 3.97 2.57 7.81
N SER A 36 4.13 3.87 7.92
CA SER A 36 5.35 4.50 8.43
C SER A 36 5.68 4.00 9.83
N GLN A 37 4.68 3.90 10.69
CA GLN A 37 4.86 3.42 12.06
C GLN A 37 5.21 1.93 12.08
N GLU A 38 4.51 1.11 11.33
CA GLU A 38 4.78 -0.34 11.29
C GLU A 38 6.15 -0.65 10.70
N LEU A 39 6.54 0.05 9.66
CA LEU A 39 7.80 -0.19 8.97
C LEU A 39 8.97 0.59 9.58
N ARG A 40 8.69 1.45 10.56
CA ARG A 40 9.70 2.31 11.19
C ARG A 40 10.51 3.07 10.15
N THR A 41 9.81 3.64 9.18
CA THR A 41 10.38 4.33 8.04
C THR A 41 9.76 5.73 7.97
N PRO A 42 10.54 6.76 7.62
CA PRO A 42 10.00 8.12 7.53
C PRO A 42 8.79 8.19 6.62
N LEU A 43 7.78 8.96 7.07
CA LEU A 43 6.52 9.10 6.35
C LEU A 43 6.72 9.57 4.91
N SER A 44 7.66 10.50 4.69
CA SER A 44 7.93 11.02 3.34
C SER A 44 8.35 9.90 2.38
N ASN A 45 9.18 8.96 2.85
CA ASN A 45 9.62 7.82 2.04
C ASN A 45 8.46 6.89 1.75
N VAL A 46 7.68 6.55 2.78
CA VAL A 46 6.52 5.68 2.63
C VAL A 46 5.52 6.31 1.66
N ASN A 47 5.21 7.58 1.85
CA ASN A 47 4.22 8.28 1.03
C ASN A 47 4.65 8.31 -0.45
N TYR A 48 5.93 8.58 -0.71
CA TYR A 48 6.45 8.56 -2.07
C TYR A 48 6.20 7.20 -2.74
N HIS A 49 6.57 6.12 -2.06
CA HIS A 49 6.42 4.77 -2.62
C HIS A 49 4.97 4.32 -2.72
N VAL A 50 4.11 4.71 -1.78
CA VAL A 50 2.68 4.42 -1.86
C VAL A 50 2.07 5.09 -3.09
N VAL A 51 2.44 6.34 -3.38
CA VAL A 51 1.96 7.03 -4.59
C VAL A 51 2.43 6.31 -5.86
N GLN A 52 3.68 5.85 -5.87
CA GLN A 52 4.19 5.08 -7.01
C GLN A 52 3.43 3.75 -7.17
N LEU A 53 3.14 3.07 -6.08
CA LEU A 53 2.36 1.84 -6.11
C LEU A 53 0.93 2.08 -6.59
N LEU A 54 0.32 3.19 -6.16
CA LEU A 54 -1.01 3.58 -6.60
C LEU A 54 -1.03 3.84 -8.11
N ASN A 55 -0.05 4.59 -8.61
CA ASN A 55 0.06 4.90 -10.03
C ASN A 55 0.31 3.66 -10.88
N SER A 56 0.92 2.63 -10.31
CA SER A 56 1.20 1.37 -10.99
C SER A 56 0.04 0.38 -10.87
N GLY A 57 -1.01 0.71 -10.12
CA GLY A 57 -2.14 -0.19 -9.91
C GLY A 57 -1.88 -1.32 -8.94
N LEU A 58 -0.80 -1.26 -8.15
CA LEU A 58 -0.46 -2.30 -7.18
C LEU A 58 -1.13 -2.11 -5.84
N VAL A 59 -1.60 -0.92 -5.54
CA VAL A 59 -2.49 -0.62 -4.42
C VAL A 59 -3.64 0.23 -4.94
N GLU A 60 -4.74 0.27 -4.19
CA GLU A 60 -5.88 1.12 -4.52
C GLU A 60 -6.27 1.97 -3.32
N LEU A 61 -6.88 3.11 -3.58
CA LEU A 61 -7.44 3.96 -2.54
C LEU A 61 -8.69 3.29 -1.99
N ALA A 62 -8.68 3.01 -0.69
CA ALA A 62 -9.81 2.34 -0.04
C ALA A 62 -10.73 3.31 0.68
N GLY A 63 -10.23 4.48 1.04
CA GLY A 63 -11.05 5.49 1.71
C GLY A 63 -10.25 6.72 2.07
N GLU A 64 -10.98 7.74 2.51
CA GLU A 64 -10.41 9.01 2.95
C GLU A 64 -11.05 9.40 4.27
N HIS A 65 -10.28 10.07 5.11
CA HIS A 65 -10.76 10.48 6.43
C HIS A 65 -10.22 11.88 6.75
N PRO A 66 -11.08 12.85 7.04
CA PRO A 66 -10.61 14.18 7.40
C PRO A 66 -10.02 14.15 8.81
N VAL A 67 -8.82 14.75 8.97
CA VAL A 67 -8.14 14.84 10.25
C VAL A 67 -7.52 16.23 10.38
N ARG A 68 -8.06 17.06 11.27
CA ARG A 68 -7.49 18.36 11.62
C ARG A 68 -7.07 19.22 10.43
N GLY A 69 -7.99 19.40 9.48
CA GLY A 69 -7.74 20.23 8.30
C GLY A 69 -6.96 19.57 7.18
N ALA A 70 -6.65 18.30 7.32
CA ALA A 70 -6.02 17.50 6.28
C ALA A 70 -6.91 16.29 5.95
N THR A 71 -6.56 15.58 4.89
CA THR A 71 -7.25 14.33 4.52
C THR A 71 -6.28 13.19 4.62
N GLU A 72 -6.63 12.18 5.42
CA GLU A 72 -5.86 10.95 5.52
C GLU A 72 -6.41 9.95 4.51
N HIS A 73 -5.52 9.39 3.69
CA HIS A 73 -5.88 8.41 2.67
C HIS A 73 -5.51 7.01 3.15
N PHE A 74 -6.38 6.04 2.87
CA PHE A 74 -6.15 4.65 3.23
C PHE A 74 -6.03 3.82 1.97
N TYR A 75 -5.11 2.88 1.97
CA TYR A 75 -4.79 2.05 0.82
C TYR A 75 -4.87 0.58 1.17
N ARG A 76 -5.15 -0.23 0.16
CA ARG A 76 -5.19 -1.68 0.28
C ARG A 76 -4.72 -2.30 -1.02
N LEU A 77 -4.42 -3.61 -0.99
CA LEU A 77 -4.17 -4.36 -2.21
C LEU A 77 -5.48 -4.47 -3.00
N PRO A 78 -5.42 -4.39 -4.33
CA PRO A 78 -6.61 -4.60 -5.15
C PRO A 78 -7.18 -5.99 -4.92
N ALA A 79 -8.50 -6.12 -4.90
CA ALA A 79 -9.14 -7.41 -4.84
C ALA A 79 -8.88 -8.18 -6.14
N LEU A 80 -8.57 -9.49 -6.02
CA LEU A 80 -8.44 -10.34 -7.19
C LEU A 80 -9.83 -10.56 -7.81
N SER A 81 -9.89 -10.45 -9.14
CA SER A 81 -11.11 -10.82 -9.83
C SER A 81 -11.26 -12.35 -9.86
N PRO A 82 -12.48 -12.88 -10.02
CA PRO A 82 -12.66 -14.35 -10.13
C PRO A 82 -11.84 -14.98 -11.24
N ALA A 83 -11.56 -14.24 -12.31
CA ALA A 83 -10.74 -14.73 -13.42
C ALA A 83 -9.27 -14.88 -13.04
N GLU A 84 -8.83 -14.23 -12.00
CA GLU A 84 -7.43 -14.27 -11.52
C GLU A 84 -7.25 -15.22 -10.34
N ALA A 85 -8.33 -15.64 -9.76
CA ALA A 85 -8.31 -16.48 -8.56
C ALA A 85 -7.93 -17.94 -8.86
#